data_b73fdeb7505e9d80a8f97577d548097b
#
_entry.id   b73fdeb7505e9d80a8f97577d548097b
#
_cell.length_a   1.000
_cell.length_b   1.000
_cell.length_c   1.000
_cell.angle_alpha   90.00
_cell.angle_beta   90.00
_cell.angle_gamma   90.00
#
_symmetry.space_group_name_H-M   'P 1'
#
loop_
_entity.id
_entity.type
_entity.pdbx_description
1 polymer ?
#
loop_
_entity_poly.entity_id
_entity_poly.type
_entity_poly.pdbx_seq_one_letter_code
_entity_poly.pdbx_strand_id
1 'polypeptide(L)'
;MKLLEYQAKEVLASLGIAIPPGKVARTPDEAAQACAELGPVAVKAQVPVGGRGKAGGIKLVKTPDEARKAAAQIIGMDIKGFKVPLVYCETALDIQREIYLGFTVDRDARNNILMLSAKGGMDIEQVAEEAPESIARLHPNPWRGPLDFELNQLAFDAGLGELARPLSALIKKLYRAIPELDALTAEINPLVVTTKGEIIAGDAKLETDESAAWRHTDLEDRYGSVLEGDPYEVEAKKRGLTYVSLDGDIGIIGNGAGLCMNTLDLVARAGGKAANFCDIGGGAKAEVVENALAVILMNPRVRGVLMNVFGGITRGDEVARGLVKARDNLKMQLPLVVRMSGTNEEEGRAILKQNGIEPGASAWEAAQKIVELTKAAAPR
;
A
#
# COMPACT_ATOMS: atom_id res chain seq x y z
N MET A 1 -5.64 3.87 3.50
CA MET A 1 -4.40 4.69 3.59
C MET A 1 -3.37 3.97 4.46
N LYS A 2 -2.10 3.90 4.03
CA LYS A 2 -0.99 3.39 4.85
C LYS A 2 -0.28 4.54 5.52
N LEU A 3 -0.31 4.60 6.84
CA LEU A 3 0.37 5.63 7.61
C LEU A 3 1.87 5.31 7.77
N LEU A 4 2.70 6.36 7.77
CA LEU A 4 4.09 6.25 8.21
C LEU A 4 4.14 5.98 9.72
N GLU A 5 5.25 5.44 10.22
CA GLU A 5 5.39 5.09 11.65
C GLU A 5 5.07 6.25 12.59
N TYR A 6 5.62 7.47 12.33
CA TYR A 6 5.35 8.62 13.20
C TYR A 6 3.88 9.02 13.19
N GLN A 7 3.21 8.93 12.03
CA GLN A 7 1.77 9.21 11.88
C GLN A 7 0.94 8.16 12.63
N ALA A 8 1.28 6.87 12.47
CA ALA A 8 0.64 5.79 13.21
C ALA A 8 0.82 5.97 14.73
N LYS A 9 2.01 6.37 15.19
CA LYS A 9 2.27 6.67 16.61
C LYS A 9 1.46 7.86 17.13
N GLU A 10 1.30 8.93 16.37
CA GLU A 10 0.42 10.05 16.73
C GLU A 10 -1.03 9.59 16.92
N VAL A 11 -1.52 8.71 16.01
CA VAL A 11 -2.84 8.09 16.16
C VAL A 11 -2.92 7.20 17.40
N LEU A 12 -1.92 6.34 17.64
CA LEU A 12 -1.88 5.50 18.85
C LEU A 12 -1.89 6.34 20.12
N ALA A 13 -1.15 7.45 20.15
CA ALA A 13 -1.15 8.38 21.26
C ALA A 13 -2.54 9.01 21.50
N SER A 14 -3.27 9.35 20.43
CA SER A 14 -4.64 9.86 20.53
C SER A 14 -5.63 8.82 21.10
N LEU A 15 -5.36 7.53 20.89
CA LEU A 15 -6.10 6.43 21.51
C LEU A 15 -5.67 6.15 22.95
N GLY A 16 -4.67 6.89 23.47
CA GLY A 16 -4.14 6.77 24.83
C GLY A 16 -3.15 5.63 25.01
N ILE A 17 -2.46 5.20 23.94
CA ILE A 17 -1.35 4.24 23.99
C ILE A 17 -0.04 5.03 24.16
N ALA A 18 0.81 4.60 25.09
CA ALA A 18 2.10 5.26 25.32
C ALA A 18 3.04 5.05 24.14
N ILE A 19 3.66 6.13 23.68
CA ILE A 19 4.69 6.16 22.64
C ILE A 19 5.96 6.85 23.19
N PRO A 20 7.16 6.56 22.63
CA PRO A 20 8.35 7.34 22.97
C PRO A 20 8.19 8.80 22.49
N PRO A 21 8.70 9.80 23.23
CA PRO A 21 8.84 11.14 22.68
C PRO A 21 9.68 11.13 21.41
N GLY A 22 9.21 11.84 20.35
CA GLY A 22 9.92 11.83 19.08
C GLY A 22 9.63 13.06 18.23
N LYS A 23 10.48 13.30 17.24
CA LYS A 23 10.41 14.43 16.31
C LYS A 23 10.71 13.98 14.89
N VAL A 24 9.95 14.50 13.93
CA VAL A 24 10.24 14.35 12.50
C VAL A 24 11.41 15.25 12.12
N ALA A 25 12.33 14.72 11.30
CA ALA A 25 13.44 15.47 10.74
C ALA A 25 13.54 15.22 9.24
N ARG A 26 13.51 16.32 8.46
CA ARG A 26 13.63 16.32 6.99
C ARG A 26 15.06 16.59 6.53
N THR A 27 15.90 17.07 7.43
CA THR A 27 17.30 17.37 7.18
C THR A 27 18.20 16.74 8.27
N PRO A 28 19.49 16.49 7.97
CA PRO A 28 20.44 16.04 8.97
C PRO A 28 20.59 16.98 10.18
N ASP A 29 20.44 18.30 9.98
CA ASP A 29 20.53 19.29 11.05
C ASP A 29 19.32 19.24 11.98
N GLU A 30 18.11 19.04 11.44
CA GLU A 30 16.90 18.80 12.24
C GLU A 30 17.02 17.54 13.10
N ALA A 31 17.64 16.48 12.56
CA ALA A 31 17.89 15.25 13.34
C ALA A 31 18.89 15.48 14.47
N ALA A 32 19.94 16.28 14.24
CA ALA A 32 20.88 16.68 15.28
C ALA A 32 20.19 17.49 16.39
N GLN A 33 19.32 18.44 16.01
CA GLN A 33 18.53 19.22 16.95
C GLN A 33 17.59 18.32 17.78
N ALA A 34 16.89 17.37 17.13
CA ALA A 34 16.03 16.42 17.81
C ALA A 34 16.80 15.62 18.86
N CYS A 35 18.01 15.13 18.53
CA CYS A 35 18.87 14.42 19.47
C CYS A 35 19.35 15.32 20.63
N ALA A 36 19.67 16.58 20.36
CA ALA A 36 20.07 17.54 21.41
C ALA A 36 18.94 17.76 22.44
N GLU A 37 17.69 17.76 21.98
CA GLU A 37 16.52 17.97 22.85
C GLU A 37 16.03 16.69 23.56
N LEU A 38 16.10 15.54 22.90
CA LEU A 38 15.56 14.28 23.39
C LEU A 38 16.61 13.40 24.10
N GLY A 39 17.91 13.70 23.96
CA GLY A 39 18.99 12.81 24.40
C GLY A 39 19.28 11.70 23.39
N PRO A 40 19.69 10.50 23.82
CA PRO A 40 19.90 9.36 22.92
C PRO A 40 18.63 9.00 22.16
N VAL A 41 18.74 8.85 20.84
CA VAL A 41 17.60 8.60 19.96
C VAL A 41 17.81 7.43 19.00
N ALA A 42 16.71 6.81 18.60
CA ALA A 42 16.63 5.99 17.38
C ALA A 42 16.26 6.89 16.20
N VAL A 43 17.13 6.96 15.19
CA VAL A 43 16.87 7.64 13.92
C VAL A 43 16.29 6.62 12.95
N LYS A 44 15.02 6.77 12.56
CA LYS A 44 14.24 5.77 11.82
C LYS A 44 13.78 6.30 10.48
N ALA A 45 14.08 5.60 9.38
CA ALA A 45 13.55 5.87 8.05
C ALA A 45 12.01 5.84 8.07
N GLN A 46 11.39 6.78 7.34
CA GLN A 46 9.95 6.83 7.22
C GLN A 46 9.53 6.46 5.78
N VAL A 47 9.06 5.22 5.62
CA VAL A 47 8.54 4.65 4.37
C VAL A 47 7.34 3.74 4.68
N PRO A 48 6.40 3.52 3.71
CA PRO A 48 5.16 2.75 3.95
C PRO A 48 5.37 1.23 3.93
N VAL A 49 6.61 0.76 4.04
CA VAL A 49 6.98 -0.65 3.96
C VAL A 49 7.75 -1.12 5.20
N GLY A 50 7.57 -2.39 5.53
CA GLY A 50 8.30 -3.04 6.62
C GLY A 50 9.74 -3.44 6.25
N GLY A 51 10.51 -3.86 7.27
CA GLY A 51 11.90 -4.32 7.09
C GLY A 51 12.94 -3.19 7.07
N ARG A 52 12.58 -1.99 7.54
CA ARG A 52 13.47 -0.81 7.62
C ARG A 52 14.77 -1.09 8.36
N GLY A 53 14.70 -1.81 9.48
CA GLY A 53 15.88 -2.21 10.25
C GLY A 53 16.85 -3.09 9.47
N LYS A 54 16.34 -4.12 8.78
CA LYS A 54 17.14 -5.02 7.92
C LYS A 54 17.80 -4.27 6.76
N ALA A 55 17.16 -3.20 6.26
CA ALA A 55 17.71 -2.33 5.20
C ALA A 55 18.72 -1.28 5.73
N GLY A 56 19.01 -1.22 7.03
CA GLY A 56 19.89 -0.21 7.61
C GLY A 56 19.24 1.16 7.82
N GLY A 57 17.91 1.24 7.70
CA GLY A 57 17.12 2.46 7.89
C GLY A 57 16.82 2.83 9.33
N ILE A 58 17.40 2.13 10.32
CA ILE A 58 17.26 2.43 11.74
C ILE A 58 18.64 2.46 12.39
N LYS A 59 18.96 3.55 13.10
CA LYS A 59 20.24 3.72 13.81
C LYS A 59 20.03 4.29 15.20
N LEU A 60 20.61 3.64 16.21
CA LEU A 60 20.67 4.17 17.56
C LEU A 60 21.89 5.09 17.69
N VAL A 61 21.69 6.30 18.20
CA VAL A 61 22.70 7.34 18.31
C VAL A 61 22.60 8.03 19.66
N LYS A 62 23.74 8.53 20.16
CA LYS A 62 23.81 9.14 21.48
C LYS A 62 24.09 10.64 21.44
N THR A 63 24.62 11.14 20.35
CA THR A 63 25.03 12.53 20.19
C THR A 63 24.39 13.20 18.98
N PRO A 64 24.24 14.55 18.99
CA PRO A 64 23.71 15.29 17.83
C PRO A 64 24.52 15.05 16.54
N ASP A 65 25.85 14.93 16.64
CA ASP A 65 26.70 14.70 15.46
C ASP A 65 26.50 13.30 14.88
N GLU A 66 26.29 12.30 15.73
CA GLU A 66 25.93 10.96 15.28
C GLU A 66 24.54 10.97 14.61
N ALA A 67 23.57 11.71 15.17
CA ALA A 67 22.23 11.84 14.59
C ALA A 67 22.28 12.52 13.21
N ARG A 68 23.07 13.57 13.06
CA ARG A 68 23.31 14.23 11.75
C ARG A 68 23.85 13.24 10.73
N LYS A 69 24.89 12.48 11.09
CA LYS A 69 25.50 11.48 10.18
C LYS A 69 24.53 10.36 9.84
N ALA A 70 23.78 9.85 10.82
CA ALA A 70 22.77 8.81 10.61
C ALA A 70 21.66 9.30 9.64
N ALA A 71 21.10 10.48 9.87
CA ALA A 71 20.09 11.07 9.01
C ALA A 71 20.61 11.30 7.58
N ALA A 72 21.84 11.82 7.43
CA ALA A 72 22.46 12.02 6.11
C ALA A 72 22.64 10.71 5.30
N GLN A 73 22.78 9.58 5.99
CA GLN A 73 22.86 8.26 5.34
C GLN A 73 21.49 7.66 5.01
N ILE A 74 20.47 7.97 5.81
CA ILE A 74 19.14 7.36 5.70
C ILE A 74 18.25 8.16 4.75
N ILE A 75 18.27 9.49 4.81
CA ILE A 75 17.46 10.33 3.92
C ILE A 75 17.95 10.13 2.47
N GLY A 76 17.02 9.83 1.58
CA GLY A 76 17.29 9.57 0.16
C GLY A 76 17.68 8.12 -0.17
N MET A 77 17.95 7.23 0.83
CA MET A 77 18.18 5.82 0.55
C MET A 77 16.91 5.16 -0.02
N ASP A 78 17.09 4.11 -0.80
CA ASP A 78 15.99 3.29 -1.31
C ASP A 78 15.73 2.11 -0.37
N ILE A 79 14.46 1.96 0.04
CA ILE A 79 14.00 0.81 0.81
C ILE A 79 12.82 0.17 0.06
N LYS A 80 13.05 -0.95 -0.59
CA LYS A 80 12.03 -1.69 -1.35
C LYS A 80 11.33 -0.82 -2.41
N GLY A 81 12.07 0.03 -3.12
CA GLY A 81 11.56 0.91 -4.17
C GLY A 81 11.01 2.26 -3.68
N PHE A 82 11.03 2.52 -2.36
CA PHE A 82 10.62 3.80 -1.78
C PHE A 82 11.84 4.61 -1.34
N LYS A 83 12.00 5.81 -1.87
CA LYS A 83 13.00 6.75 -1.37
C LYS A 83 12.56 7.31 -0.02
N VAL A 84 13.47 7.30 0.95
CA VAL A 84 13.23 7.83 2.30
C VAL A 84 13.20 9.36 2.25
N PRO A 85 12.03 10.02 2.42
CA PRO A 85 11.92 11.47 2.33
C PRO A 85 12.32 12.17 3.64
N LEU A 86 12.22 11.48 4.78
CA LEU A 86 12.45 12.03 6.11
C LEU A 86 12.75 10.91 7.11
N VAL A 87 13.28 11.28 8.26
CA VAL A 87 13.47 10.36 9.39
C VAL A 87 12.64 10.79 10.60
N TYR A 88 12.33 9.82 11.46
CA TYR A 88 11.75 10.04 12.79
C TYR A 88 12.80 9.77 13.83
N CYS A 89 13.11 10.75 14.66
CA CYS A 89 14.05 10.66 15.77
C CYS A 89 13.24 10.49 17.06
N GLU A 90 13.32 9.36 17.71
CA GLU A 90 12.60 9.09 18.95
C GLU A 90 13.53 8.67 20.07
N THR A 91 13.17 8.99 21.30
CA THR A 91 13.96 8.61 22.49
C THR A 91 14.20 7.10 22.51
N ALA A 92 15.46 6.71 22.68
CA ALA A 92 15.86 5.32 22.80
C ALA A 92 15.24 4.70 24.07
N LEU A 93 14.66 3.52 23.95
CA LEU A 93 14.02 2.80 25.04
C LEU A 93 15.00 1.82 25.70
N ASP A 94 14.94 1.73 27.03
CA ASP A 94 15.63 0.67 27.80
C ASP A 94 14.77 -0.59 27.77
N ILE A 95 15.00 -1.43 26.78
CA ILE A 95 14.17 -2.60 26.47
C ILE A 95 14.50 -3.75 27.42
N GLN A 96 13.49 -4.21 28.17
CA GLN A 96 13.55 -5.46 28.91
C GLN A 96 12.98 -6.62 28.10
N ARG A 97 11.87 -6.39 27.39
CA ARG A 97 11.17 -7.41 26.61
C ARG A 97 10.48 -6.77 25.39
N GLU A 98 10.48 -7.50 24.31
CA GLU A 98 9.76 -7.13 23.08
C GLU A 98 8.58 -8.10 22.84
N ILE A 99 7.40 -7.55 22.59
CA ILE A 99 6.14 -8.27 22.40
C ILE A 99 5.62 -7.89 21.03
N TYR A 100 5.00 -8.83 20.33
CA TYR A 100 4.18 -8.58 19.15
C TYR A 100 2.73 -8.40 19.56
N LEU A 101 2.09 -7.34 19.07
CA LEU A 101 0.66 -7.11 19.19
C LEU A 101 0.12 -6.58 17.86
N GLY A 102 -0.90 -7.23 17.30
CA GLY A 102 -1.50 -6.78 16.05
C GLY A 102 -2.95 -7.19 15.88
N PHE A 103 -3.70 -6.33 15.20
CA PHE A 103 -5.00 -6.62 14.62
C PHE A 103 -4.90 -6.60 13.11
N THR A 104 -5.56 -7.54 12.44
CA THR A 104 -5.75 -7.52 10.99
C THR A 104 -7.07 -8.20 10.62
N VAL A 105 -7.44 -8.12 9.33
CA VAL A 105 -8.65 -8.80 8.81
C VAL A 105 -8.33 -10.24 8.49
N ASP A 106 -9.04 -11.17 9.11
CA ASP A 106 -9.09 -12.58 8.74
C ASP A 106 -10.25 -12.82 7.77
N ARG A 107 -9.92 -13.02 6.50
CA ARG A 107 -10.90 -13.18 5.43
C ARG A 107 -11.63 -14.51 5.49
N ASP A 108 -10.97 -15.56 5.97
CA ASP A 108 -11.55 -16.91 6.07
C ASP A 108 -12.57 -16.95 7.20
N ALA A 109 -12.22 -16.37 8.35
CA ALA A 109 -13.13 -16.23 9.48
C ALA A 109 -14.18 -15.10 9.28
N ARG A 110 -14.04 -14.25 8.26
CA ARG A 110 -14.87 -13.04 8.00
C ARG A 110 -14.97 -12.13 9.23
N ASN A 111 -13.85 -11.96 9.92
CA ASN A 111 -13.76 -11.21 11.16
C ASN A 111 -12.37 -10.57 11.29
N ASN A 112 -12.20 -9.71 12.28
CA ASN A 112 -10.88 -9.28 12.67
C ASN A 112 -10.22 -10.35 13.54
N ILE A 113 -8.90 -10.47 13.42
CA ILE A 113 -8.09 -11.31 14.28
C ILE A 113 -7.12 -10.46 15.09
N LEU A 114 -7.09 -10.68 16.39
CA LEU A 114 -6.07 -10.18 17.30
C LEU A 114 -4.99 -11.23 17.48
N MET A 115 -3.75 -10.84 17.35
CA MET A 115 -2.57 -11.69 17.54
C MET A 115 -1.68 -11.09 18.62
N LEU A 116 -1.22 -11.94 19.53
CA LEU A 116 -0.30 -11.59 20.60
C LEU A 116 0.80 -12.64 20.68
N SER A 117 2.06 -12.22 20.76
CA SER A 117 3.20 -13.13 20.93
C SER A 117 4.27 -12.51 21.84
N ALA A 118 4.88 -13.36 22.67
CA ALA A 118 6.04 -12.98 23.45
C ALA A 118 7.32 -12.81 22.60
N LYS A 119 7.25 -13.07 21.29
CA LYS A 119 8.33 -12.87 20.31
C LYS A 119 8.05 -11.62 19.49
N GLY A 120 8.45 -10.46 19.99
CA GLY A 120 8.40 -9.18 19.28
C GLY A 120 9.73 -8.82 18.61
N GLY A 121 9.71 -7.71 17.83
CA GLY A 121 10.88 -7.22 17.11
C GLY A 121 11.32 -8.06 15.91
N MET A 122 10.56 -9.08 15.56
CA MET A 122 10.77 -10.00 14.42
C MET A 122 9.63 -9.90 13.42
N ASP A 123 9.85 -10.43 12.21
CA ASP A 123 8.78 -10.58 11.23
C ASP A 123 7.78 -11.64 11.72
N ILE A 124 6.53 -11.24 11.91
CA ILE A 124 5.49 -12.13 12.44
C ILE A 124 5.18 -13.29 11.50
N GLU A 125 5.34 -13.07 10.19
CA GLU A 125 5.18 -14.09 9.16
C GLU A 125 6.20 -15.23 9.36
N GLN A 126 7.46 -14.88 9.66
CA GLN A 126 8.50 -15.86 9.98
C GLN A 126 8.16 -16.61 11.27
N VAL A 127 7.68 -15.91 12.31
CA VAL A 127 7.24 -16.55 13.56
C VAL A 127 6.07 -17.50 13.31
N ALA A 128 5.14 -17.14 12.41
CA ALA A 128 4.00 -17.98 12.07
C ALA A 128 4.39 -19.25 11.31
N GLU A 129 5.47 -19.23 10.53
CA GLU A 129 6.00 -20.40 9.83
C GLU A 129 6.83 -21.30 10.77
N GLU A 130 7.70 -20.72 11.59
CA GLU A 130 8.66 -21.49 12.41
C GLU A 130 8.07 -21.98 13.75
N ALA A 131 7.15 -21.21 14.34
CA ALA A 131 6.58 -21.47 15.67
C ALA A 131 5.14 -20.95 15.79
N PRO A 132 4.17 -21.44 14.99
CA PRO A 132 2.80 -20.94 14.94
C PRO A 132 2.08 -20.97 16.30
N GLU A 133 2.46 -21.89 17.17
CA GLU A 133 1.96 -22.02 18.54
C GLU A 133 2.39 -20.88 19.47
N SER A 134 3.43 -20.13 19.11
CA SER A 134 3.89 -18.96 19.90
C SER A 134 3.06 -17.71 19.67
N ILE A 135 2.11 -17.76 18.74
CA ILE A 135 1.17 -16.68 18.44
C ILE A 135 -0.21 -17.04 18.97
N ALA A 136 -0.59 -16.42 20.08
CA ALA A 136 -1.96 -16.51 20.58
C ALA A 136 -2.90 -15.68 19.70
N ARG A 137 -4.08 -16.23 19.40
CA ARG A 137 -5.06 -15.65 18.47
C ARG A 137 -6.43 -15.56 19.10
N LEU A 138 -7.13 -14.45 18.82
CA LEU A 138 -8.50 -14.21 19.24
C LEU A 138 -9.27 -13.53 18.11
N HIS A 139 -10.47 -14.03 17.80
CA HIS A 139 -11.43 -13.35 16.94
C HIS A 139 -12.44 -12.60 17.83
N PRO A 140 -12.30 -11.29 18.03
CA PRO A 140 -13.20 -10.52 18.86
C PRO A 140 -14.61 -10.54 18.28
N ASN A 141 -15.63 -10.51 19.14
CA ASN A 141 -16.99 -10.31 18.65
C ASN A 141 -17.09 -8.91 18.00
N PRO A 142 -17.51 -8.78 16.73
CA PRO A 142 -17.47 -7.50 16.00
C PRO A 142 -18.40 -6.44 16.58
N TRP A 143 -19.45 -6.84 17.30
CA TRP A 143 -20.45 -5.92 17.88
C TRP A 143 -20.06 -5.37 19.25
N ARG A 144 -19.45 -6.19 20.09
CA ARG A 144 -19.12 -5.83 21.47
C ARG A 144 -17.62 -5.59 21.71
N GLY A 145 -16.79 -5.98 20.75
CA GLY A 145 -15.34 -5.99 20.92
C GLY A 145 -14.84 -7.09 21.86
N PRO A 146 -13.53 -7.10 22.16
CA PRO A 146 -12.93 -8.08 23.07
C PRO A 146 -13.25 -7.79 24.53
N LEU A 147 -13.55 -8.82 25.31
CA LEU A 147 -13.80 -8.73 26.73
C LEU A 147 -12.53 -8.99 27.56
N ASP A 148 -12.48 -8.51 28.82
CA ASP A 148 -11.32 -8.64 29.67
C ASP A 148 -10.90 -10.09 29.89
N PHE A 149 -11.84 -11.00 30.10
CA PHE A 149 -11.50 -12.40 30.30
C PHE A 149 -10.92 -13.05 29.04
N GLU A 150 -11.39 -12.68 27.84
CA GLU A 150 -10.87 -13.16 26.55
C GLU A 150 -9.42 -12.65 26.37
N LEU A 151 -9.18 -11.38 26.69
CA LEU A 151 -7.86 -10.76 26.57
C LEU A 151 -6.88 -11.27 27.64
N ASN A 152 -7.34 -11.53 28.85
CA ASN A 152 -6.52 -12.14 29.88
C ASN A 152 -6.12 -13.57 29.45
N GLN A 153 -7.07 -14.37 28.95
CA GLN A 153 -6.76 -15.70 28.44
C GLN A 153 -5.73 -15.63 27.30
N LEU A 154 -5.92 -14.71 26.34
CA LEU A 154 -4.97 -14.50 25.25
C LEU A 154 -3.56 -14.19 25.75
N ALA A 155 -3.44 -13.39 26.82
CA ALA A 155 -2.15 -13.08 27.41
C ALA A 155 -1.50 -14.32 28.10
N PHE A 156 -2.31 -15.17 28.75
CA PHE A 156 -1.82 -16.45 29.29
C PHE A 156 -1.38 -17.40 28.19
N ASP A 157 -2.15 -17.51 27.12
CA ASP A 157 -1.82 -18.37 25.96
C ASP A 157 -0.55 -17.92 25.25
N ALA A 158 -0.26 -16.61 25.23
CA ALA A 158 0.98 -16.03 24.71
C ALA A 158 2.18 -16.14 25.68
N GLY A 159 2.01 -16.72 26.87
CA GLY A 159 3.05 -16.78 27.90
C GLY A 159 3.34 -15.42 28.58
N LEU A 160 2.35 -14.52 28.59
CA LEU A 160 2.44 -13.15 29.11
C LEU A 160 1.46 -12.92 30.26
N GLY A 161 1.11 -13.95 31.01
CA GLY A 161 0.09 -13.91 32.06
C GLY A 161 0.34 -12.86 33.14
N GLU A 162 1.63 -12.57 33.48
CA GLU A 162 2.02 -11.52 34.43
C GLU A 162 1.66 -10.11 33.94
N LEU A 163 1.52 -9.92 32.63
CA LEU A 163 1.15 -8.67 31.97
C LEU A 163 -0.33 -8.64 31.53
N ALA A 164 -1.15 -9.66 31.88
CA ALA A 164 -2.50 -9.81 31.37
C ALA A 164 -3.35 -8.54 31.56
N ARG A 165 -3.38 -7.95 32.77
CA ARG A 165 -4.17 -6.75 33.03
C ARG A 165 -3.75 -5.52 32.23
N PRO A 166 -2.46 -5.09 32.25
CA PRO A 166 -2.05 -3.94 31.46
C PRO A 166 -2.14 -4.19 29.95
N LEU A 167 -1.90 -5.41 29.45
CA LEU A 167 -2.10 -5.75 28.05
C LEU A 167 -3.57 -5.69 27.67
N SER A 168 -4.49 -6.23 28.49
CA SER A 168 -5.93 -6.12 28.25
C SER A 168 -6.39 -4.67 28.07
N ALA A 169 -5.94 -3.78 28.97
CA ALA A 169 -6.26 -2.36 28.89
C ALA A 169 -5.69 -1.70 27.61
N LEU A 170 -4.45 -2.03 27.23
CA LEU A 170 -3.81 -1.51 26.03
C LEU A 170 -4.48 -2.05 24.74
N ILE A 171 -4.77 -3.34 24.70
CA ILE A 171 -5.40 -3.99 23.54
C ILE A 171 -6.78 -3.38 23.27
N LYS A 172 -7.57 -3.10 24.31
CA LYS A 172 -8.86 -2.41 24.14
C LYS A 172 -8.70 -1.03 23.51
N LYS A 173 -7.67 -0.29 23.87
CA LYS A 173 -7.37 1.01 23.26
C LYS A 173 -7.00 0.84 21.78
N LEU A 174 -6.13 -0.13 21.45
CA LEU A 174 -5.75 -0.42 20.08
C LEU A 174 -6.95 -0.89 19.24
N TYR A 175 -7.83 -1.71 19.82
CA TYR A 175 -9.03 -2.20 19.14
C TYR A 175 -9.94 -1.07 18.66
N ARG A 176 -9.96 0.08 19.35
CA ARG A 176 -10.73 1.24 18.93
C ARG A 176 -10.34 1.76 17.54
N ALA A 177 -9.11 1.53 17.09
CA ALA A 177 -8.70 1.91 15.75
C ALA A 177 -9.56 1.24 14.65
N ILE A 178 -10.10 0.04 14.90
CA ILE A 178 -10.93 -0.68 13.94
C ILE A 178 -12.26 0.04 13.70
N PRO A 179 -13.16 0.22 14.71
CA PRO A 179 -14.44 0.86 14.48
C PRO A 179 -14.35 2.38 14.36
N GLU A 180 -13.32 3.04 14.93
CA GLU A 180 -13.23 4.51 14.94
C GLU A 180 -12.50 5.06 13.70
N LEU A 181 -11.60 4.29 13.09
CA LEU A 181 -10.75 4.73 11.97
C LEU A 181 -10.86 3.82 10.74
N ASP A 182 -11.75 2.83 10.75
CA ASP A 182 -11.83 1.77 9.74
C ASP A 182 -10.46 1.13 9.47
N ALA A 183 -9.71 0.83 10.52
CA ALA A 183 -8.40 0.24 10.38
C ALA A 183 -8.50 -1.22 9.89
N LEU A 184 -7.79 -1.54 8.82
CA LEU A 184 -7.61 -2.89 8.29
C LEU A 184 -6.46 -3.61 8.99
N THR A 185 -5.46 -2.84 9.44
CA THR A 185 -4.31 -3.32 10.21
C THR A 185 -3.95 -2.29 11.26
N ALA A 186 -3.75 -2.75 12.49
CA ALA A 186 -3.15 -1.97 13.57
C ALA A 186 -2.16 -2.86 14.30
N GLU A 187 -0.86 -2.60 14.15
CA GLU A 187 0.24 -3.43 14.64
C GLU A 187 1.23 -2.61 15.45
N ILE A 188 1.69 -3.16 16.54
CA ILE A 188 2.79 -2.64 17.37
C ILE A 188 3.84 -3.74 17.45
N ASN A 189 4.97 -3.55 16.77
CA ASN A 189 6.04 -4.56 16.73
C ASN A 189 7.43 -3.92 16.63
N PRO A 190 8.12 -3.77 17.78
CA PRO A 190 7.78 -4.31 19.08
C PRO A 190 6.86 -3.41 19.93
N LEU A 191 6.00 -4.04 20.71
CA LEU A 191 5.47 -3.46 21.94
C LEU A 191 6.49 -3.73 23.03
N VAL A 192 7.08 -2.67 23.57
CA VAL A 192 8.23 -2.76 24.48
C VAL A 192 7.77 -2.74 25.93
N VAL A 193 8.24 -3.69 26.72
CA VAL A 193 8.25 -3.58 28.18
C VAL A 193 9.62 -3.03 28.57
N THR A 194 9.65 -1.87 29.20
CA THR A 194 10.89 -1.24 29.64
C THR A 194 11.41 -1.87 30.92
N THR A 195 12.70 -1.63 31.28
CA THR A 195 13.28 -2.04 32.54
C THR A 195 12.58 -1.44 33.77
N LYS A 196 11.75 -0.39 33.56
CA LYS A 196 10.92 0.22 34.61
C LYS A 196 9.50 -0.40 34.66
N GLY A 197 9.20 -1.38 33.80
CA GLY A 197 7.89 -2.02 33.73
C GLY A 197 6.83 -1.22 32.95
N GLU A 198 7.22 -0.16 32.23
CA GLU A 198 6.32 0.59 31.36
C GLU A 198 6.08 -0.19 30.06
N ILE A 199 4.86 -0.10 29.50
CA ILE A 199 4.53 -0.72 28.21
C ILE A 199 4.36 0.38 27.18
N ILE A 200 5.24 0.41 26.17
CA ILE A 200 5.38 1.50 25.21
C ILE A 200 5.41 0.94 23.79
N ALA A 201 4.72 1.57 22.84
CA ALA A 201 4.76 1.21 21.43
C ALA A 201 6.13 1.62 20.82
N GLY A 202 7.03 0.66 20.64
CA GLY A 202 8.36 0.87 20.07
C GLY A 202 8.35 1.09 18.56
N ASP A 203 7.42 0.47 17.85
CA ASP A 203 7.09 0.72 16.43
C ASP A 203 5.57 0.72 16.27
N ALA A 204 5.06 1.22 15.15
CA ALA A 204 3.65 1.25 14.85
C ALA A 204 3.40 1.16 13.35
N LYS A 205 2.44 0.32 12.98
CA LYS A 205 1.91 0.21 11.61
C LYS A 205 0.39 0.33 11.69
N LEU A 206 -0.16 1.26 10.95
CA LEU A 206 -1.60 1.47 10.84
C LEU A 206 -1.99 1.63 9.38
N GLU A 207 -2.95 0.84 8.94
CA GLU A 207 -3.55 0.91 7.61
C GLU A 207 -5.06 1.04 7.74
N THR A 208 -5.65 2.08 7.16
CA THR A 208 -7.09 2.32 7.13
C THR A 208 -7.68 1.93 5.78
N ASP A 209 -8.97 1.61 5.76
CA ASP A 209 -9.70 1.29 4.53
C ASP A 209 -9.81 2.54 3.64
N GLU A 210 -9.26 2.49 2.44
CA GLU A 210 -9.39 3.59 1.47
C GLU A 210 -10.83 3.81 1.01
N SER A 211 -11.66 2.77 1.03
CA SER A 211 -13.08 2.89 0.73
C SER A 211 -13.86 3.68 1.77
N ALA A 212 -13.30 3.82 2.98
CA ALA A 212 -13.85 4.62 4.07
C ALA A 212 -13.24 6.04 4.18
N ALA A 213 -12.28 6.40 3.31
CA ALA A 213 -11.55 7.68 3.39
C ALA A 213 -12.46 8.92 3.41
N TRP A 214 -13.63 8.86 2.78
CA TRP A 214 -14.61 9.94 2.75
C TRP A 214 -15.15 10.35 4.12
N ARG A 215 -15.06 9.49 5.13
CA ARG A 215 -15.46 9.78 6.51
C ARG A 215 -14.27 10.04 7.46
N HIS A 216 -13.04 9.97 6.94
CA HIS A 216 -11.78 10.23 7.66
C HIS A 216 -10.95 11.31 6.94
N THR A 217 -11.61 12.38 6.50
CA THR A 217 -10.97 13.49 5.76
C THR A 217 -9.90 14.18 6.59
N ASP A 218 -10.02 14.20 7.91
CA ASP A 218 -9.03 14.73 8.83
C ASP A 218 -7.69 13.96 8.81
N LEU A 219 -7.73 12.64 8.60
CA LEU A 219 -6.53 11.83 8.41
C LEU A 219 -5.89 12.10 7.05
N GLU A 220 -6.71 12.20 5.99
CA GLU A 220 -6.22 12.54 4.64
C GLU A 220 -5.60 13.93 4.61
N ASP A 221 -6.26 14.93 5.20
CA ASP A 221 -5.77 16.32 5.28
C ASP A 221 -4.45 16.42 6.05
N ARG A 222 -4.31 15.62 7.12
CA ARG A 222 -3.13 15.64 7.99
C ARG A 222 -1.96 14.84 7.42
N TYR A 223 -2.22 13.70 6.78
CA TYR A 223 -1.19 12.70 6.44
C TYR A 223 -1.11 12.33 4.96
N GLY A 224 -2.11 12.66 4.15
CA GLY A 224 -2.23 12.22 2.76
C GLY A 224 -1.14 12.71 1.81
N SER A 225 -0.45 13.78 2.15
CA SER A 225 0.55 14.43 1.26
C SER A 225 1.99 13.93 1.43
N VAL A 226 2.26 13.05 2.39
CA VAL A 226 3.65 12.69 2.76
C VAL A 226 4.21 11.51 1.96
N LEU A 227 3.36 10.70 1.36
CA LEU A 227 3.77 9.53 0.60
C LEU A 227 3.79 9.84 -0.90
N GLU A 228 4.97 10.04 -1.46
CA GLU A 228 5.20 9.83 -2.87
C GLU A 228 5.25 8.31 -3.09
N GLY A 229 4.12 7.73 -3.49
CA GLY A 229 4.02 6.36 -4.00
C GLY A 229 4.62 6.25 -5.40
N ASP A 230 4.35 5.14 -6.08
CA ASP A 230 4.64 5.02 -7.52
C ASP A 230 4.01 6.20 -8.26
N PRO A 231 4.78 6.97 -9.05
CA PRO A 231 4.31 8.21 -9.66
C PRO A 231 3.10 8.00 -10.60
N TYR A 232 2.98 6.82 -11.19
CA TYR A 232 1.87 6.46 -12.06
C TYR A 232 0.60 6.17 -11.27
N GLU A 233 0.72 5.50 -10.12
CA GLU A 233 -0.40 5.23 -9.20
C GLU A 233 -0.91 6.52 -8.56
N VAL A 234 0.00 7.42 -8.16
CA VAL A 234 -0.36 8.74 -7.63
C VAL A 234 -1.12 9.57 -8.66
N GLU A 235 -0.63 9.61 -9.90
CA GLU A 235 -1.29 10.36 -10.98
C GLU A 235 -2.63 9.72 -11.38
N ALA A 236 -2.70 8.38 -11.40
CA ALA A 236 -3.94 7.65 -11.65
C ALA A 236 -5.01 7.95 -10.59
N LYS A 237 -4.63 7.96 -9.31
CA LYS A 237 -5.53 8.31 -8.20
C LYS A 237 -6.09 9.73 -8.34
N LYS A 238 -5.26 10.72 -8.71
CA LYS A 238 -5.71 12.10 -8.98
C LYS A 238 -6.74 12.18 -10.10
N ARG A 239 -6.65 11.28 -11.08
CA ARG A 239 -7.57 11.18 -12.22
C ARG A 239 -8.75 10.24 -11.98
N GLY A 240 -8.92 9.73 -10.76
CA GLY A 240 -10.01 8.82 -10.38
C GLY A 240 -9.93 7.43 -11.01
N LEU A 241 -8.73 6.95 -11.34
CA LEU A 241 -8.49 5.65 -11.94
C LEU A 241 -8.04 4.62 -10.91
N THR A 242 -8.49 3.38 -11.07
CA THR A 242 -7.93 2.21 -10.37
C THR A 242 -6.73 1.69 -11.17
N TYR A 243 -5.53 1.88 -10.63
CA TYR A 243 -4.28 1.58 -11.32
C TYR A 243 -3.28 0.92 -10.37
N VAL A 244 -2.58 -0.09 -10.86
CA VAL A 244 -1.47 -0.74 -10.16
C VAL A 244 -0.31 -0.87 -11.13
N SER A 245 0.87 -0.39 -10.75
CA SER A 245 2.10 -0.53 -11.53
C SER A 245 2.63 -1.96 -11.49
N LEU A 246 3.10 -2.46 -12.63
CA LEU A 246 3.73 -3.77 -12.80
C LEU A 246 5.05 -3.60 -13.58
N ASP A 247 5.87 -4.66 -13.62
CA ASP A 247 7.23 -4.61 -14.17
C ASP A 247 7.35 -4.85 -15.68
N GLY A 248 6.24 -4.88 -16.42
CA GLY A 248 6.23 -5.15 -17.85
C GLY A 248 6.40 -3.93 -18.75
N ASP A 249 6.11 -4.15 -20.04
CA ASP A 249 6.23 -3.18 -21.13
C ASP A 249 4.94 -3.06 -21.98
N ILE A 250 3.87 -3.77 -21.61
CA ILE A 250 2.57 -3.72 -22.27
C ILE A 250 1.57 -3.05 -21.35
N GLY A 251 1.09 -1.85 -21.72
CA GLY A 251 0.02 -1.16 -21.00
C GLY A 251 -1.31 -1.89 -21.16
N ILE A 252 -2.04 -2.07 -20.07
CA ILE A 252 -3.33 -2.77 -20.04
C ILE A 252 -4.43 -1.83 -19.59
N ILE A 253 -5.55 -1.81 -20.33
CA ILE A 253 -6.79 -1.12 -19.96
C ILE A 253 -7.95 -2.11 -20.10
N GLY A 254 -8.79 -2.21 -19.08
CA GLY A 254 -10.02 -2.97 -19.12
C GLY A 254 -11.16 -2.28 -18.38
N ASN A 255 -12.38 -2.64 -18.65
CA ASN A 255 -13.54 -2.14 -17.92
C ASN A 255 -14.13 -3.22 -17.01
N GLY A 256 -13.56 -3.30 -15.83
CA GLY A 256 -13.87 -4.25 -14.79
C GLY A 256 -12.63 -5.05 -14.35
N ALA A 257 -12.44 -5.17 -13.03
CA ALA A 257 -11.25 -5.78 -12.43
C ALA A 257 -11.01 -7.22 -12.92
N GLY A 258 -12.06 -8.04 -13.00
CA GLY A 258 -11.95 -9.43 -13.49
C GLY A 258 -11.51 -9.51 -14.96
N LEU A 259 -11.99 -8.60 -15.81
CA LEU A 259 -11.57 -8.51 -17.20
C LEU A 259 -10.11 -8.07 -17.32
N CYS A 260 -9.69 -7.09 -16.52
CA CYS A 260 -8.30 -6.66 -16.46
C CYS A 260 -7.40 -7.82 -16.05
N MET A 261 -7.70 -8.53 -14.96
CA MET A 261 -6.90 -9.68 -14.48
C MET A 261 -6.80 -10.78 -15.55
N ASN A 262 -7.93 -11.16 -16.16
CA ASN A 262 -7.91 -12.11 -17.26
C ASN A 262 -7.05 -11.63 -18.45
N THR A 263 -7.06 -10.33 -18.74
CA THR A 263 -6.23 -9.76 -19.82
C THR A 263 -4.75 -9.83 -19.48
N LEU A 264 -4.36 -9.59 -18.22
CA LEU A 264 -3.00 -9.79 -17.74
C LEU A 264 -2.54 -11.23 -17.93
N ASP A 265 -3.38 -12.21 -17.57
CA ASP A 265 -3.09 -13.64 -17.73
C ASP A 265 -2.93 -14.05 -19.20
N LEU A 266 -3.78 -13.51 -20.09
CA LEU A 266 -3.67 -13.77 -21.53
C LEU A 266 -2.38 -13.19 -22.11
N VAL A 267 -1.97 -12.00 -21.71
CA VAL A 267 -0.69 -11.38 -22.12
C VAL A 267 0.48 -12.22 -21.62
N ALA A 268 0.47 -12.65 -20.35
CA ALA A 268 1.50 -13.51 -19.79
C ALA A 268 1.59 -14.85 -20.53
N ARG A 269 0.45 -15.48 -20.82
CA ARG A 269 0.37 -16.73 -21.59
C ARG A 269 0.87 -16.57 -23.02
N ALA A 270 0.69 -15.40 -23.64
CA ALA A 270 1.24 -15.06 -24.96
C ALA A 270 2.76 -14.76 -24.92
N GLY A 271 3.39 -14.78 -23.76
CA GLY A 271 4.83 -14.54 -23.56
C GLY A 271 5.19 -13.05 -23.49
N GLY A 272 4.24 -12.19 -23.12
CA GLY A 272 4.42 -10.77 -22.82
C GLY A 272 4.46 -10.50 -21.33
N LYS A 273 4.70 -9.22 -20.95
CA LYS A 273 4.66 -8.75 -19.57
C LYS A 273 3.85 -7.46 -19.48
N ALA A 274 2.84 -7.45 -18.64
CA ALA A 274 2.02 -6.27 -18.41
C ALA A 274 2.77 -5.22 -17.60
N ALA A 275 2.67 -3.94 -18.00
CA ALA A 275 3.26 -2.80 -17.31
C ALA A 275 2.36 -2.26 -16.18
N ASN A 276 1.08 -2.57 -16.22
CA ASN A 276 0.09 -2.11 -15.25
C ASN A 276 -1.19 -2.95 -15.29
N PHE A 277 -1.94 -2.86 -14.20
CA PHE A 277 -3.37 -3.10 -14.15
C PHE A 277 -4.07 -1.74 -14.23
N CYS A 278 -5.08 -1.56 -15.09
CA CYS A 278 -5.89 -0.34 -15.12
C CYS A 278 -7.36 -0.67 -15.42
N ASP A 279 -8.21 -0.46 -14.42
CA ASP A 279 -9.66 -0.64 -14.54
C ASP A 279 -10.34 0.73 -14.68
N ILE A 280 -11.00 0.93 -15.82
CA ILE A 280 -11.75 2.18 -16.12
C ILE A 280 -13.23 2.10 -15.69
N GLY A 281 -13.65 1.00 -15.09
CA GLY A 281 -15.01 0.78 -14.60
C GLY A 281 -16.06 0.58 -15.71
N GLY A 282 -17.27 0.28 -15.27
CA GLY A 282 -18.45 0.18 -16.16
C GLY A 282 -18.97 1.56 -16.54
N GLY A 283 -19.33 1.75 -17.83
CA GLY A 283 -19.84 3.03 -18.34
C GLY A 283 -18.77 4.11 -18.56
N ALA A 284 -17.52 3.70 -18.79
CA ALA A 284 -16.39 4.60 -19.02
C ALA A 284 -16.66 5.58 -20.17
N LYS A 285 -16.53 6.87 -19.88
CA LYS A 285 -16.62 7.98 -20.85
C LYS A 285 -15.29 8.20 -21.54
N ALA A 286 -15.29 8.93 -22.65
CA ALA A 286 -14.09 9.28 -23.42
C ALA A 286 -12.95 9.89 -22.56
N GLU A 287 -13.30 10.74 -21.59
CA GLU A 287 -12.34 11.37 -20.68
C GLU A 287 -11.59 10.36 -19.79
N VAL A 288 -12.30 9.32 -19.31
CA VAL A 288 -11.69 8.27 -18.48
C VAL A 288 -10.69 7.45 -19.30
N VAL A 289 -11.02 7.17 -20.57
CA VAL A 289 -10.12 6.48 -21.51
C VAL A 289 -8.87 7.33 -21.79
N GLU A 290 -9.03 8.64 -22.00
CA GLU A 290 -7.91 9.57 -22.20
C GLU A 290 -7.01 9.64 -20.98
N ASN A 291 -7.59 9.74 -19.78
CA ASN A 291 -6.86 9.73 -18.52
C ASN A 291 -6.07 8.43 -18.33
N ALA A 292 -6.67 7.28 -18.61
CA ALA A 292 -5.99 5.99 -18.51
C ALA A 292 -4.78 5.89 -19.46
N LEU A 293 -4.96 6.28 -20.73
CA LEU A 293 -3.86 6.33 -21.71
C LEU A 293 -2.77 7.30 -21.28
N ALA A 294 -3.14 8.50 -20.80
CA ALA A 294 -2.18 9.50 -20.37
C ALA A 294 -1.28 8.97 -19.24
N VAL A 295 -1.87 8.31 -18.23
CA VAL A 295 -1.09 7.71 -17.12
C VAL A 295 -0.20 6.58 -17.62
N ILE A 296 -0.70 5.67 -18.46
CA ILE A 296 0.10 4.57 -19.01
C ILE A 296 1.29 5.10 -19.81
N LEU A 297 1.10 6.14 -20.61
CA LEU A 297 2.13 6.74 -21.44
C LEU A 297 3.20 7.52 -20.66
N MET A 298 2.97 7.85 -19.39
CA MET A 298 4.01 8.38 -18.50
C MET A 298 5.12 7.36 -18.22
N ASN A 299 4.81 6.05 -18.27
CA ASN A 299 5.79 5.01 -18.03
C ASN A 299 6.65 4.80 -19.30
N PRO A 300 7.97 5.15 -19.27
CA PRO A 300 8.83 5.04 -20.45
C PRO A 300 9.11 3.60 -20.87
N ARG A 301 8.82 2.62 -20.02
CA ARG A 301 8.98 1.19 -20.35
C ARG A 301 7.87 0.68 -21.27
N VAL A 302 6.73 1.38 -21.34
CA VAL A 302 5.59 0.95 -22.15
C VAL A 302 5.91 1.07 -23.64
N ARG A 303 5.75 -0.04 -24.36
CA ARG A 303 6.06 -0.20 -25.78
C ARG A 303 4.81 -0.50 -26.64
N GLY A 304 3.68 -0.78 -26.01
CA GLY A 304 2.41 -1.02 -26.65
C GLY A 304 1.28 -1.04 -25.63
N VAL A 305 0.04 -0.85 -26.09
CA VAL A 305 -1.15 -0.83 -25.23
C VAL A 305 -2.20 -1.80 -25.75
N LEU A 306 -2.73 -2.63 -24.86
CA LEU A 306 -3.89 -3.49 -25.08
C LEU A 306 -5.07 -2.97 -24.29
N MET A 307 -6.14 -2.61 -25.02
CA MET A 307 -7.42 -2.27 -24.39
C MET A 307 -8.41 -3.40 -24.64
N ASN A 308 -8.96 -3.98 -23.57
CA ASN A 308 -9.97 -5.03 -23.63
C ASN A 308 -11.27 -4.54 -22.99
N VAL A 309 -12.31 -4.40 -23.81
CA VAL A 309 -13.60 -3.84 -23.40
C VAL A 309 -14.69 -4.88 -23.59
N PHE A 310 -15.48 -5.05 -22.54
CA PHE A 310 -16.73 -5.78 -22.60
C PHE A 310 -17.91 -4.82 -22.37
N GLY A 311 -18.68 -4.59 -23.43
CA GLY A 311 -19.82 -3.68 -23.41
C GLY A 311 -21.06 -4.35 -22.82
N GLY A 312 -21.46 -3.86 -21.66
CA GLY A 312 -22.79 -4.05 -21.11
C GLY A 312 -23.47 -2.69 -21.08
N ILE A 313 -23.29 -1.95 -19.96
CA ILE A 313 -23.66 -0.52 -19.83
C ILE A 313 -22.71 0.34 -20.70
N THR A 314 -21.45 -0.05 -20.79
CA THR A 314 -20.44 0.60 -21.64
C THR A 314 -20.76 0.38 -23.12
N ARG A 315 -20.85 1.45 -23.90
CA ARG A 315 -21.12 1.40 -25.34
C ARG A 315 -19.81 1.40 -26.12
N GLY A 316 -19.64 0.40 -26.99
CA GLY A 316 -18.42 0.22 -27.78
C GLY A 316 -18.13 1.40 -28.72
N ASP A 317 -19.14 2.00 -29.34
CA ASP A 317 -18.99 3.15 -30.21
C ASP A 317 -18.50 4.40 -29.49
N GLU A 318 -18.95 4.64 -28.25
CA GLU A 318 -18.48 5.76 -27.43
C GLU A 318 -17.03 5.57 -26.97
N VAL A 319 -16.68 4.34 -26.55
CA VAL A 319 -15.30 3.99 -26.18
C VAL A 319 -14.37 4.14 -27.39
N ALA A 320 -14.78 3.68 -28.57
CA ALA A 320 -13.98 3.80 -29.79
C ALA A 320 -13.72 5.27 -30.15
N ARG A 321 -14.75 6.13 -30.12
CA ARG A 321 -14.62 7.58 -30.37
C ARG A 321 -13.70 8.23 -29.32
N GLY A 322 -13.87 7.87 -28.05
CA GLY A 322 -13.02 8.36 -26.96
C GLY A 322 -11.57 7.97 -27.13
N LEU A 323 -11.31 6.71 -27.51
CA LEU A 323 -9.97 6.18 -27.70
C LEU A 323 -9.24 6.85 -28.89
N VAL A 324 -9.94 7.01 -30.03
CA VAL A 324 -9.37 7.71 -31.19
C VAL A 324 -9.01 9.14 -30.82
N LYS A 325 -9.91 9.88 -30.18
CA LYS A 325 -9.66 11.24 -29.72
C LYS A 325 -8.46 11.31 -28.73
N ALA A 326 -8.42 10.39 -27.78
CA ALA A 326 -7.35 10.33 -26.79
C ALA A 326 -5.98 10.03 -27.43
N ARG A 327 -5.92 9.07 -28.35
CA ARG A 327 -4.70 8.77 -29.12
C ARG A 327 -4.16 10.00 -29.85
N ASP A 328 -5.07 10.73 -30.53
CA ASP A 328 -4.70 11.90 -31.34
C ASP A 328 -4.27 13.08 -30.43
N ASN A 329 -4.99 13.34 -29.33
CA ASN A 329 -4.65 14.38 -28.34
C ASN A 329 -3.27 14.12 -27.72
N LEU A 330 -3.00 12.87 -27.37
CA LEU A 330 -1.75 12.45 -26.75
C LEU A 330 -0.62 12.20 -27.76
N LYS A 331 -0.91 12.34 -29.06
CA LYS A 331 0.04 12.07 -30.18
C LYS A 331 0.70 10.70 -30.04
N MET A 332 -0.06 9.71 -29.61
CA MET A 332 0.44 8.37 -29.31
C MET A 332 0.90 7.67 -30.58
N GLN A 333 2.16 7.21 -30.57
CA GLN A 333 2.80 6.48 -31.70
C GLN A 333 3.00 4.99 -31.40
N LEU A 334 2.68 4.55 -30.18
CA LEU A 334 2.84 3.16 -29.78
C LEU A 334 1.78 2.27 -30.42
N PRO A 335 2.10 0.99 -30.66
CA PRO A 335 1.11 0.00 -31.05
C PRO A 335 -0.08 -0.03 -30.09
N LEU A 336 -1.28 0.03 -30.64
CA LEU A 336 -2.55 -0.01 -29.91
C LEU A 336 -3.40 -1.13 -30.48
N VAL A 337 -3.71 -2.12 -29.64
CA VAL A 337 -4.63 -3.20 -29.96
C VAL A 337 -5.87 -3.06 -29.08
N VAL A 338 -7.04 -3.15 -29.71
CA VAL A 338 -8.32 -3.01 -29.01
C VAL A 338 -9.16 -4.25 -29.25
N ARG A 339 -9.57 -4.92 -28.19
CA ARG A 339 -10.63 -5.93 -28.28
C ARG A 339 -11.90 -5.36 -27.68
N MET A 340 -12.96 -5.43 -28.43
CA MET A 340 -14.26 -4.89 -28.05
C MET A 340 -15.34 -5.94 -28.32
N SER A 341 -16.25 -6.12 -27.35
CA SER A 341 -17.40 -7.02 -27.47
C SER A 341 -18.59 -6.46 -26.70
N GLY A 342 -19.81 -6.77 -27.14
CA GLY A 342 -21.05 -6.37 -26.48
C GLY A 342 -21.76 -5.20 -27.13
N THR A 343 -22.36 -4.30 -26.36
CA THR A 343 -23.24 -3.22 -26.87
C THR A 343 -22.51 -2.32 -27.86
N ASN A 344 -23.06 -2.20 -29.08
CA ASN A 344 -22.55 -1.40 -30.22
C ASN A 344 -21.12 -1.79 -30.66
N GLU A 345 -20.75 -3.09 -30.54
CA GLU A 345 -19.40 -3.54 -30.89
C GLU A 345 -19.08 -3.37 -32.38
N GLU A 346 -20.05 -3.62 -33.26
CA GLU A 346 -19.85 -3.51 -34.70
C GLU A 346 -19.57 -2.07 -35.14
N GLU A 347 -20.35 -1.11 -34.62
CA GLU A 347 -20.10 0.32 -34.83
C GLU A 347 -18.76 0.76 -34.25
N GLY A 348 -18.44 0.33 -33.02
CA GLY A 348 -17.16 0.63 -32.39
C GLY A 348 -15.96 0.08 -33.17
N ARG A 349 -16.05 -1.17 -33.65
CA ARG A 349 -15.01 -1.78 -34.50
C ARG A 349 -14.87 -1.05 -35.83
N ALA A 350 -15.96 -0.59 -36.44
CA ALA A 350 -15.94 0.20 -37.68
C ALA A 350 -15.21 1.54 -37.46
N ILE A 351 -15.50 2.25 -36.34
CA ILE A 351 -14.82 3.50 -35.99
C ILE A 351 -13.30 3.27 -35.79
N LEU A 352 -12.91 2.23 -35.08
CA LEU A 352 -11.49 1.91 -34.86
C LEU A 352 -10.78 1.65 -36.21
N LYS A 353 -11.39 0.83 -37.08
CA LYS A 353 -10.82 0.46 -38.37
C LYS A 353 -10.67 1.66 -39.32
N GLN A 354 -11.65 2.57 -39.35
CA GLN A 354 -11.59 3.82 -40.13
C GLN A 354 -10.45 4.75 -39.66
N ASN A 355 -10.03 4.61 -38.43
CA ASN A 355 -8.94 5.40 -37.83
C ASN A 355 -7.61 4.63 -37.73
N GLY A 356 -7.48 3.53 -38.49
CA GLY A 356 -6.23 2.76 -38.57
C GLY A 356 -5.90 1.94 -37.30
N ILE A 357 -6.89 1.69 -36.45
CA ILE A 357 -6.77 0.81 -35.28
C ILE A 357 -7.49 -0.50 -35.60
N GLU A 358 -6.73 -1.57 -35.79
CA GLU A 358 -7.32 -2.85 -36.14
C GLU A 358 -7.83 -3.60 -34.91
N PRO A 359 -9.13 -3.86 -34.77
CA PRO A 359 -9.67 -4.52 -33.60
C PRO A 359 -9.30 -6.00 -33.59
N GLY A 360 -8.98 -6.53 -32.41
CA GLY A 360 -8.80 -7.97 -32.19
C GLY A 360 -10.14 -8.72 -32.27
N ALA A 361 -10.16 -9.88 -32.91
CA ALA A 361 -11.38 -10.69 -33.02
C ALA A 361 -11.74 -11.36 -31.69
N SER A 362 -10.72 -11.82 -30.94
CA SER A 362 -10.87 -12.39 -29.60
C SER A 362 -9.88 -11.78 -28.62
N ALA A 363 -10.11 -11.96 -27.31
CA ALA A 363 -9.17 -11.49 -26.28
C ALA A 363 -7.80 -12.20 -26.40
N TRP A 364 -7.78 -13.47 -26.78
CA TRP A 364 -6.56 -14.22 -27.00
C TRP A 364 -5.76 -13.69 -28.19
N GLU A 365 -6.40 -13.52 -29.35
CA GLU A 365 -5.73 -12.95 -30.53
C GLU A 365 -5.21 -11.54 -30.28
N ALA A 366 -5.97 -10.71 -29.57
CA ALA A 366 -5.55 -9.37 -29.19
C ALA A 366 -4.30 -9.39 -28.30
N ALA A 367 -4.22 -10.32 -27.34
CA ALA A 367 -3.06 -10.53 -26.50
C ALA A 367 -1.84 -11.00 -27.29
N GLN A 368 -2.01 -11.95 -28.20
CA GLN A 368 -0.92 -12.41 -29.09
C GLN A 368 -0.41 -11.27 -29.96
N LYS A 369 -1.33 -10.51 -30.59
CA LYS A 369 -1.01 -9.41 -31.48
C LYS A 369 -0.24 -8.29 -30.78
N ILE A 370 -0.66 -7.86 -29.58
CA ILE A 370 0.07 -6.82 -28.86
C ILE A 370 1.46 -7.29 -28.45
N VAL A 371 1.62 -8.54 -28.03
CA VAL A 371 2.92 -9.13 -27.66
C VAL A 371 3.87 -9.15 -28.88
N GLU A 372 3.37 -9.54 -30.06
CA GLU A 372 4.15 -9.53 -31.30
C GLU A 372 4.58 -8.10 -31.68
N LEU A 373 3.65 -7.14 -31.69
CA LEU A 373 3.92 -5.75 -32.02
C LEU A 373 4.89 -5.10 -31.04
N THR A 374 4.77 -5.43 -29.75
CA THR A 374 5.69 -4.90 -28.74
C THR A 374 7.12 -5.45 -28.87
N LYS A 375 7.27 -6.72 -29.26
CA LYS A 375 8.59 -7.31 -29.55
C LYS A 375 9.25 -6.69 -30.79
N ALA A 376 8.47 -6.32 -31.78
CA ALA A 376 8.94 -5.68 -33.03
C ALA A 376 9.25 -4.18 -32.87
N ALA A 377 8.66 -3.50 -31.87
CA ALA A 377 8.88 -2.08 -31.64
C ALA A 377 10.30 -1.84 -31.06
N ALA A 378 10.98 -0.77 -31.52
CA ALA A 378 12.26 -0.35 -30.96
C ALA A 378 12.10 0.10 -29.49
N PRO A 379 13.14 -0.04 -28.65
CA PRO A 379 13.14 0.57 -27.31
C PRO A 379 12.95 2.09 -27.43
N ARG A 380 12.19 2.67 -26.52
CA ARG A 380 12.03 4.14 -26.38
C ARG A 380 13.27 4.80 -25.83
#